data_4967456a4e2bd073ad51502d2967556e
#
_entry.id   4967456a4e2bd073ad51502d2967556e
#
_cell.length_a   1.000
_cell.length_b   1.000
_cell.length_c   1.000
_cell.angle_alpha   90.00
_cell.angle_beta   90.00
_cell.angle_gamma   90.00
#
_symmetry.space_group_name_H-M   'P 1'
#
loop_
_entity.id
_entity.type
_entity.pdbx_description
1 polymer ?
#
loop_
_entity_poly.entity_id
_entity_poly.type
_entity_poly.pdbx_seq_one_letter_code
_entity_poly.pdbx_strand_id
1 'polypeptide(L)'
;KLNNSGVVFDKAAHTYKYNGKKLKGITGRINEYLDTIFTDIDSLPEYVQERIEEARIYGDGVHNAIEDDFKGEMPDLDFLEELEDYKRLCRKNNLKMIASEYTVTDGMKYASCIDGVFIDSDNNIFLGDFKTPKQDKREYNTIQLSIYKHFFELVNPHLEVKGGVIFRINRRGDVINELYCVDFKDTEEVSSILYSGDTKKGLQEAKTDQLPANIDTLMCNLASVQSKINKYKDIEKEFRAKLEKAFEDYGVEKLENDYITISKRDG
;
A
#
# COMPACT_ATOMS: atom_id res chain seq x y z
N LYS A 1 -19.27 -22.43 0.88
CA LYS A 1 -18.00 -22.90 1.48
C LYS A 1 -16.85 -22.54 0.55
N LEU A 2 -15.77 -22.00 1.11
CA LEU A 2 -14.56 -21.68 0.33
C LEU A 2 -13.82 -22.97 -0.06
N ASN A 3 -13.28 -23.00 -1.28
CA ASN A 3 -12.43 -24.06 -1.77
C ASN A 3 -11.00 -23.89 -1.23
N ASN A 4 -10.27 -24.99 -1.11
CA ASN A 4 -8.83 -24.91 -0.85
C ASN A 4 -8.10 -24.64 -2.17
N SER A 5 -7.25 -23.61 -2.22
CA SER A 5 -6.46 -23.28 -3.41
C SER A 5 -5.40 -24.30 -3.77
N GLY A 6 -5.01 -25.17 -2.81
CA GLY A 6 -3.89 -26.08 -2.94
C GLY A 6 -2.51 -25.40 -2.86
N VAL A 7 -2.47 -24.09 -2.61
CA VAL A 7 -1.21 -23.34 -2.42
C VAL A 7 -0.68 -23.54 -1.02
N VAL A 8 0.57 -23.92 -0.91
CA VAL A 8 1.33 -23.91 0.35
C VAL A 8 2.09 -22.59 0.44
N PHE A 9 1.72 -21.79 1.41
CA PHE A 9 2.36 -20.50 1.71
C PHE A 9 3.31 -20.64 2.90
N ASP A 10 4.57 -20.32 2.69
CA ASP A 10 5.57 -20.21 3.77
C ASP A 10 5.64 -18.71 4.16
N LYS A 11 5.04 -18.38 5.31
CA LYS A 11 4.94 -17.02 5.81
C LYS A 11 6.32 -16.43 6.15
N ALA A 12 7.23 -17.23 6.72
CA ALA A 12 8.57 -16.77 7.11
C ALA A 12 9.45 -16.46 5.89
N ALA A 13 9.41 -17.31 4.87
CA ALA A 13 10.17 -17.12 3.63
C ALA A 13 9.40 -16.31 2.56
N HIS A 14 8.15 -15.94 2.84
CA HIS A 14 7.22 -15.30 1.92
C HIS A 14 7.20 -15.96 0.53
N THR A 15 7.08 -17.30 0.51
CA THR A 15 7.11 -18.10 -0.73
C THR A 15 5.87 -18.94 -0.91
N TYR A 16 5.46 -19.10 -2.16
CA TYR A 16 4.28 -19.87 -2.56
C TYR A 16 4.69 -21.10 -3.35
N LYS A 17 4.08 -22.24 -3.04
CA LYS A 17 4.22 -23.49 -3.81
C LYS A 17 2.84 -24.03 -4.18
N TYR A 18 2.70 -24.46 -5.42
CA TYR A 18 1.49 -25.11 -5.93
C TYR A 18 1.89 -26.36 -6.71
N ASN A 19 1.35 -27.53 -6.34
CA ASN A 19 1.73 -28.82 -6.92
C ASN A 19 3.26 -29.04 -6.97
N GLY A 20 3.96 -28.65 -5.89
CA GLY A 20 5.43 -28.76 -5.78
C GLY A 20 6.22 -27.69 -6.56
N LYS A 21 5.58 -26.88 -7.40
CA LYS A 21 6.23 -25.80 -8.17
C LYS A 21 6.17 -24.48 -7.40
N LYS A 22 7.29 -23.75 -7.36
CA LYS A 22 7.34 -22.40 -6.80
C LYS A 22 6.62 -21.41 -7.73
N LEU A 23 5.70 -20.61 -7.17
CA LEU A 23 5.00 -19.53 -7.85
C LEU A 23 5.55 -18.16 -7.41
N LYS A 24 5.34 -17.14 -8.25
CA LYS A 24 5.68 -15.76 -7.92
C LYS A 24 4.55 -15.10 -7.12
N GLY A 25 4.92 -14.27 -6.15
CA GLY A 25 3.96 -13.36 -5.53
C GLY A 25 3.56 -12.23 -6.49
N ILE A 26 2.37 -11.69 -6.31
CA ILE A 26 1.84 -10.61 -7.18
C ILE A 26 2.49 -9.25 -6.92
N THR A 27 2.99 -9.02 -5.70
CA THR A 27 3.58 -7.74 -5.26
C THR A 27 4.68 -7.25 -6.20
N GLY A 28 5.60 -8.15 -6.59
CA GLY A 28 6.66 -7.82 -7.53
C GLY A 28 6.11 -7.37 -8.88
N ARG A 29 5.08 -8.05 -9.40
CA ARG A 29 4.48 -7.71 -10.69
C ARG A 29 3.70 -6.38 -10.67
N ILE A 30 3.01 -6.10 -9.56
CA ILE A 30 2.32 -4.80 -9.39
C ILE A 30 3.34 -3.66 -9.38
N ASN A 31 4.44 -3.83 -8.66
CA ASN A 31 5.51 -2.85 -8.60
C ASN A 31 6.18 -2.62 -9.97
N GLU A 32 6.45 -3.68 -10.73
CA GLU A 32 6.94 -3.59 -12.12
C GLU A 32 5.96 -2.80 -13.01
N TYR A 33 4.67 -3.11 -12.91
CA TYR A 33 3.64 -2.44 -13.69
C TYR A 33 3.55 -0.94 -13.38
N LEU A 34 3.60 -0.58 -12.10
CA LEU A 34 3.52 0.81 -11.64
C LEU A 34 4.84 1.57 -11.80
N ASP A 35 5.89 0.93 -12.33
CA ASP A 35 7.24 1.50 -12.44
C ASP A 35 7.74 2.05 -11.08
N THR A 36 7.45 1.30 -10.02
CA THR A 36 7.87 1.68 -8.67
C THR A 36 9.37 1.45 -8.56
N ILE A 37 10.12 2.53 -8.34
CA ILE A 37 11.55 2.47 -8.11
C ILE A 37 11.78 1.75 -6.78
N PHE A 38 12.42 0.57 -6.84
CA PHE A 38 12.93 -0.10 -5.66
C PHE A 38 14.22 0.61 -5.23
N THR A 39 14.16 1.26 -4.10
CA THR A 39 15.38 1.71 -3.43
C THR A 39 15.96 0.50 -2.71
N ASP A 40 17.21 0.18 -2.97
CA ASP A 40 17.95 -0.82 -2.20
C ASP A 40 18.02 -0.34 -0.74
N ILE A 41 17.30 -1.05 0.15
CA ILE A 41 17.20 -0.67 1.56
C ILE A 41 18.60 -0.64 2.20
N ASP A 42 19.45 -1.58 1.83
CA ASP A 42 20.81 -1.68 2.38
C ASP A 42 21.70 -0.49 1.98
N SER A 43 21.33 0.24 0.91
CA SER A 43 22.00 1.46 0.48
C SER A 43 21.53 2.73 1.22
N LEU A 44 20.48 2.64 2.02
CA LEU A 44 19.92 3.78 2.75
C LEU A 44 20.71 4.04 4.05
N PRO A 45 20.68 5.28 4.60
CA PRO A 45 21.19 5.56 5.92
C PRO A 45 20.56 4.66 7.00
N GLU A 46 21.36 4.23 7.98
CA GLU A 46 20.96 3.31 9.05
C GLU A 46 19.64 3.70 9.73
N TYR A 47 19.49 4.99 10.09
CA TYR A 47 18.25 5.49 10.71
C TYR A 47 17.01 5.34 9.82
N VAL A 48 17.17 5.30 8.48
CA VAL A 48 16.07 5.07 7.54
C VAL A 48 15.74 3.59 7.50
N GLN A 49 16.77 2.72 7.49
CA GLN A 49 16.58 1.27 7.55
C GLN A 49 15.85 0.87 8.83
N GLU A 50 16.26 1.41 9.99
CA GLU A 50 15.59 1.19 11.28
C GLU A 50 14.09 1.58 11.22
N ARG A 51 13.78 2.75 10.67
CA ARG A 51 12.37 3.19 10.54
C ARG A 51 11.53 2.32 9.60
N ILE A 52 12.14 1.79 8.53
CA ILE A 52 11.48 0.84 7.63
C ILE A 52 11.19 -0.46 8.38
N GLU A 53 12.16 -0.95 9.14
CA GLU A 53 12.01 -2.18 9.92
C GLU A 53 10.97 -2.02 11.04
N GLU A 54 10.98 -0.91 11.77
CA GLU A 54 9.95 -0.59 12.77
C GLU A 54 8.54 -0.53 12.15
N ALA A 55 8.42 0.05 10.94
CA ALA A 55 7.15 0.10 10.24
C ALA A 55 6.69 -1.30 9.78
N ARG A 56 7.63 -2.17 9.38
CA ARG A 56 7.37 -3.56 9.02
C ARG A 56 6.89 -4.37 10.23
N ILE A 57 7.64 -4.29 11.34
CA ILE A 57 7.28 -4.99 12.61
C ILE A 57 5.90 -4.55 13.08
N TYR A 58 5.61 -3.25 13.04
CA TYR A 58 4.29 -2.75 13.41
C TYR A 58 3.19 -3.29 12.49
N GLY A 59 3.40 -3.29 11.17
CA GLY A 59 2.45 -3.84 10.20
C GLY A 59 2.18 -5.32 10.48
N ASP A 60 3.23 -6.12 10.61
CA ASP A 60 3.15 -7.55 10.92
C ASP A 60 2.39 -7.80 12.24
N GLY A 61 2.64 -6.97 13.27
CA GLY A 61 1.95 -7.07 14.56
C GLY A 61 0.44 -6.82 14.44
N VAL A 62 0.02 -5.81 13.69
CA VAL A 62 -1.41 -5.54 13.46
C VAL A 62 -2.08 -6.69 12.70
N HIS A 63 -1.44 -7.21 11.63
CA HIS A 63 -1.97 -8.35 10.88
C HIS A 63 -2.09 -9.59 11.75
N ASN A 64 -1.05 -9.92 12.52
CA ASN A 64 -1.05 -11.08 13.41
C ASN A 64 -2.14 -10.96 14.49
N ALA A 65 -2.31 -9.79 15.10
CA ALA A 65 -3.34 -9.59 16.12
C ALA A 65 -4.77 -9.84 15.57
N ILE A 66 -5.04 -9.41 14.34
CA ILE A 66 -6.33 -9.68 13.66
C ILE A 66 -6.48 -11.16 13.33
N GLU A 67 -5.41 -11.80 12.85
CA GLU A 67 -5.39 -13.23 12.52
C GLU A 67 -5.61 -14.11 13.75
N ASP A 68 -4.91 -13.81 14.87
CA ASP A 68 -5.00 -14.53 16.13
C ASP A 68 -6.43 -14.43 16.73
N ASP A 69 -7.01 -13.22 16.74
CA ASP A 69 -8.40 -13.02 17.16
C ASP A 69 -9.39 -13.82 16.32
N PHE A 70 -9.19 -13.86 14.99
CA PHE A 70 -10.03 -14.66 14.11
C PHE A 70 -9.92 -16.16 14.38
N LYS A 71 -8.73 -16.65 14.72
CA LYS A 71 -8.49 -18.06 15.11
C LYS A 71 -8.96 -18.40 16.52
N GLY A 72 -9.32 -17.41 17.32
CA GLY A 72 -9.65 -17.56 18.73
C GLY A 72 -8.40 -17.77 19.61
N GLU A 73 -7.25 -17.38 19.12
CA GLU A 73 -5.98 -17.32 19.85
C GLU A 73 -5.87 -15.97 20.59
N MET A 74 -4.93 -15.86 21.51
CA MET A 74 -4.72 -14.63 22.27
C MET A 74 -3.87 -13.67 21.44
N PRO A 75 -4.40 -12.50 21.02
CA PRO A 75 -3.64 -11.50 20.30
C PRO A 75 -2.54 -10.90 21.18
N ASP A 76 -1.50 -10.38 20.54
CA ASP A 76 -0.49 -9.60 21.23
C ASP A 76 -1.10 -8.34 21.85
N LEU A 77 -0.83 -8.14 23.15
CA LEU A 77 -1.42 -7.06 23.95
C LEU A 77 -1.00 -5.66 23.44
N ASP A 78 0.13 -5.54 22.78
CA ASP A 78 0.62 -4.28 22.25
C ASP A 78 -0.21 -3.76 21.06
N PHE A 79 -1.06 -4.62 20.45
CA PHE A 79 -1.90 -4.28 19.28
C PHE A 79 -3.41 -4.37 19.57
N LEU A 80 -3.83 -4.43 20.83
CA LEU A 80 -5.25 -4.53 21.19
C LEU A 80 -6.07 -3.32 20.73
N GLU A 81 -5.49 -2.14 20.73
CA GLU A 81 -6.17 -0.93 20.30
C GLU A 81 -6.43 -0.92 18.79
N GLU A 82 -5.46 -1.36 17.99
CA GLU A 82 -5.59 -1.55 16.53
C GLU A 82 -6.65 -2.62 16.23
N LEU A 83 -6.64 -3.71 16.98
CA LEU A 83 -7.63 -4.76 16.85
C LEU A 83 -9.06 -4.25 17.15
N GLU A 84 -9.24 -3.43 18.19
CA GLU A 84 -10.54 -2.82 18.47
C GLU A 84 -10.97 -1.83 17.39
N ASP A 85 -10.05 -1.08 16.79
CA ASP A 85 -10.33 -0.23 15.64
C ASP A 85 -10.79 -1.06 14.43
N TYR A 86 -10.12 -2.16 14.13
CA TYR A 86 -10.54 -3.13 13.12
C TYR A 86 -11.97 -3.64 13.39
N LYS A 87 -12.23 -4.12 14.60
CA LYS A 87 -13.55 -4.62 15.00
C LYS A 87 -14.64 -3.55 14.88
N ARG A 88 -14.32 -2.31 15.24
CA ARG A 88 -15.23 -1.17 15.08
C ARG A 88 -15.55 -0.91 13.61
N LEU A 89 -14.55 -0.96 12.72
CA LEU A 89 -14.74 -0.81 11.26
C LEU A 89 -15.61 -1.94 10.71
N CYS A 90 -15.39 -3.18 11.13
CA CYS A 90 -16.22 -4.32 10.74
C CYS A 90 -17.68 -4.14 11.18
N ARG A 91 -17.92 -3.79 12.45
CA ARG A 91 -19.27 -3.53 12.97
C ARG A 91 -19.99 -2.40 12.24
N LYS A 92 -19.29 -1.29 11.97
CA LYS A 92 -19.85 -0.12 11.27
C LYS A 92 -20.29 -0.46 9.84
N ASN A 93 -19.61 -1.40 9.19
CA ASN A 93 -19.85 -1.77 7.80
C ASN A 93 -20.59 -3.12 7.65
N ASN A 94 -21.07 -3.71 8.76
CA ASN A 94 -21.75 -5.02 8.80
C ASN A 94 -20.92 -6.13 8.13
N LEU A 95 -19.61 -6.11 8.26
CA LEU A 95 -18.70 -7.11 7.71
C LEU A 95 -18.31 -8.12 8.80
N LYS A 96 -18.33 -9.40 8.41
CA LYS A 96 -17.85 -10.51 9.21
C LYS A 96 -16.78 -11.29 8.45
N MET A 97 -15.59 -11.43 9.04
CA MET A 97 -14.53 -12.26 8.46
C MET A 97 -14.92 -13.74 8.53
N ILE A 98 -14.71 -14.45 7.42
CA ILE A 98 -14.99 -15.89 7.26
C ILE A 98 -13.73 -16.70 6.91
N ALA A 99 -12.67 -16.03 6.51
CA ALA A 99 -11.34 -16.62 6.34
C ALA A 99 -10.28 -15.53 6.54
N SER A 100 -9.16 -15.89 7.13
CA SER A 100 -7.95 -15.11 7.28
C SER A 100 -6.82 -15.79 6.51
N GLU A 101 -5.85 -15.02 5.99
CA GLU A 101 -4.68 -15.53 5.26
C GLU A 101 -5.08 -16.54 4.14
N TYR A 102 -6.09 -16.16 3.36
CA TYR A 102 -6.67 -17.04 2.36
C TYR A 102 -5.82 -17.05 1.08
N THR A 103 -5.16 -18.18 0.79
CA THR A 103 -4.30 -18.31 -0.40
C THR A 103 -5.10 -18.45 -1.69
N VAL A 104 -4.63 -17.79 -2.74
CA VAL A 104 -5.22 -17.80 -4.08
C VAL A 104 -4.15 -17.92 -5.15
N THR A 105 -4.50 -18.40 -6.35
CA THR A 105 -3.56 -18.59 -7.45
C THR A 105 -4.25 -18.62 -8.80
N ASP A 106 -3.49 -18.29 -9.86
CA ASP A 106 -3.86 -18.55 -11.26
C ASP A 106 -3.58 -20.02 -11.68
N GLY A 107 -3.01 -20.82 -10.78
CA GLY A 107 -2.63 -22.21 -11.04
C GLY A 107 -1.39 -22.39 -11.93
N MET A 108 -0.76 -21.30 -12.40
CA MET A 108 0.31 -21.34 -13.41
C MET A 108 1.58 -20.60 -13.00
N LYS A 109 1.46 -19.33 -12.67
CA LYS A 109 2.61 -18.41 -12.51
C LYS A 109 2.58 -17.65 -11.20
N TYR A 110 1.41 -17.22 -10.75
CA TYR A 110 1.24 -16.34 -9.62
C TYR A 110 0.40 -16.93 -8.50
N ALA A 111 0.74 -16.57 -7.28
CA ALA A 111 -0.09 -16.83 -6.10
C ALA A 111 -0.03 -15.63 -5.17
N SER A 112 -1.01 -15.54 -4.28
CA SER A 112 -1.02 -14.55 -3.22
C SER A 112 -1.78 -15.08 -2.00
N CYS A 113 -1.71 -14.30 -0.92
CA CYS A 113 -2.47 -14.51 0.30
C CYS A 113 -3.35 -13.29 0.53
N ILE A 114 -4.65 -13.48 0.70
CA ILE A 114 -5.64 -12.44 0.99
C ILE A 114 -5.75 -12.34 2.51
N ASP A 115 -5.55 -11.15 3.07
CA ASP A 115 -5.54 -10.95 4.53
C ASP A 115 -6.88 -11.36 5.16
N GLY A 116 -8.00 -11.01 4.53
CA GLY A 116 -9.33 -11.39 5.01
C GLY A 116 -10.37 -11.58 3.91
N VAL A 117 -11.16 -12.64 4.02
CA VAL A 117 -12.40 -12.83 3.25
C VAL A 117 -13.57 -12.53 4.16
N PHE A 118 -14.48 -11.67 3.72
CA PHE A 118 -15.59 -11.17 4.52
C PHE A 118 -16.93 -11.48 3.86
N ILE A 119 -17.98 -11.48 4.68
CA ILE A 119 -19.37 -11.45 4.23
C ILE A 119 -20.10 -10.29 4.93
N ASP A 120 -21.07 -9.72 4.22
CA ASP A 120 -22.06 -8.81 4.80
C ASP A 120 -23.31 -9.55 5.32
N SER A 121 -24.33 -8.81 5.75
CA SER A 121 -25.63 -9.36 6.21
C SER A 121 -26.39 -10.15 5.16
N ASP A 122 -26.14 -9.87 3.88
CA ASP A 122 -26.79 -10.52 2.74
C ASP A 122 -25.96 -11.69 2.18
N ASN A 123 -24.87 -12.06 2.86
CA ASN A 123 -23.88 -13.06 2.47
C ASN A 123 -23.13 -12.72 1.17
N ASN A 124 -23.06 -11.45 0.78
CA ASN A 124 -22.17 -11.02 -0.29
C ASN A 124 -20.70 -11.11 0.18
N ILE A 125 -19.84 -11.55 -0.74
CA ILE A 125 -18.41 -11.75 -0.45
C ILE A 125 -17.65 -10.47 -0.74
N PHE A 126 -16.79 -10.09 0.21
CA PHE A 126 -15.82 -9.00 0.10
C PHE A 126 -14.42 -9.53 0.38
N LEU A 127 -13.44 -9.03 -0.38
CA LEU A 127 -12.02 -9.29 -0.12
C LEU A 127 -11.42 -8.10 0.58
N GLY A 128 -10.71 -8.34 1.67
CA GLY A 128 -10.11 -7.29 2.48
C GLY A 128 -8.61 -7.40 2.56
N ASP A 129 -7.97 -6.23 2.68
CA ASP A 129 -6.54 -6.11 2.86
C ASP A 129 -6.26 -5.04 3.93
N PHE A 130 -5.31 -5.31 4.84
CA PHE A 130 -4.99 -4.44 5.96
C PHE A 130 -3.78 -3.57 5.64
N LYS A 131 -3.89 -2.28 5.90
CA LYS A 131 -2.84 -1.30 5.60
C LYS A 131 -2.54 -0.44 6.82
N THR A 132 -1.27 -0.47 7.23
CA THR A 132 -0.75 0.35 8.32
C THR A 132 0.04 1.59 7.87
N PRO A 133 0.53 1.72 6.60
CA PRO A 133 1.28 2.90 6.20
C PRO A 133 0.49 4.19 6.29
N LYS A 134 1.16 5.29 6.65
CA LYS A 134 0.57 6.65 6.64
C LYS A 134 0.13 7.07 5.24
N GLN A 135 0.95 6.77 4.22
CA GLN A 135 0.64 7.09 2.83
C GLN A 135 -0.30 6.05 2.25
N ASP A 136 -1.44 6.50 1.74
CA ASP A 136 -2.39 5.66 1.03
C ASP A 136 -1.96 5.47 -0.44
N LYS A 137 -1.74 4.23 -0.84
CA LYS A 137 -1.39 3.83 -2.21
C LYS A 137 -2.63 3.28 -2.93
N ARG A 138 -3.67 4.10 -3.10
CA ARG A 138 -4.99 3.68 -3.62
C ARG A 138 -4.90 2.88 -4.91
N GLU A 139 -4.11 3.32 -5.87
CA GLU A 139 -3.96 2.61 -7.14
C GLU A 139 -3.34 1.22 -6.96
N TYR A 140 -2.27 1.13 -6.16
CA TYR A 140 -1.68 -0.15 -5.81
C TYR A 140 -2.70 -1.08 -5.15
N ASN A 141 -3.44 -0.58 -4.17
CA ASN A 141 -4.45 -1.34 -3.43
C ASN A 141 -5.58 -1.80 -4.35
N THR A 142 -6.02 -0.94 -5.30
CA THR A 142 -7.02 -1.29 -6.30
C THR A 142 -6.54 -2.43 -7.20
N ILE A 143 -5.32 -2.36 -7.71
CA ILE A 143 -4.73 -3.42 -8.55
C ILE A 143 -4.61 -4.71 -7.75
N GLN A 144 -4.11 -4.64 -6.52
CA GLN A 144 -3.94 -5.80 -5.64
C GLN A 144 -5.26 -6.52 -5.41
N LEU A 145 -6.31 -5.81 -5.00
CA LEU A 145 -7.62 -6.40 -4.75
C LEU A 145 -8.31 -6.88 -6.03
N SER A 146 -8.06 -6.25 -7.18
CA SER A 146 -8.56 -6.73 -8.47
C SER A 146 -7.93 -8.07 -8.88
N ILE A 147 -6.64 -8.24 -8.64
CA ILE A 147 -5.95 -9.52 -8.86
C ILE A 147 -6.45 -10.57 -7.85
N TYR A 148 -6.66 -10.17 -6.59
CA TYR A 148 -7.24 -11.07 -5.57
C TYR A 148 -8.61 -11.58 -6.00
N LYS A 149 -9.50 -10.68 -6.46
CA LYS A 149 -10.82 -11.06 -7.00
C LYS A 149 -10.67 -12.07 -8.14
N HIS A 150 -9.84 -11.77 -9.12
CA HIS A 150 -9.62 -12.66 -10.26
C HIS A 150 -9.17 -14.06 -9.82
N PHE A 151 -8.19 -14.16 -8.95
CA PHE A 151 -7.69 -15.46 -8.47
C PHE A 151 -8.68 -16.14 -7.52
N PHE A 152 -9.38 -15.36 -6.68
CA PHE A 152 -10.40 -15.91 -5.78
C PHE A 152 -11.53 -16.60 -6.56
N GLU A 153 -12.03 -15.97 -7.63
CA GLU A 153 -13.09 -16.52 -8.47
C GLU A 153 -12.59 -17.70 -9.31
N LEU A 154 -11.31 -17.74 -9.69
CA LEU A 154 -10.72 -18.95 -10.29
C LEU A 154 -10.70 -20.14 -9.31
N VAL A 155 -10.35 -19.90 -8.05
CA VAL A 155 -10.34 -20.94 -7.00
C VAL A 155 -11.76 -21.32 -6.59
N ASN A 156 -12.69 -20.37 -6.60
CA ASN A 156 -14.09 -20.52 -6.17
C ASN A 156 -15.08 -20.16 -7.29
N PRO A 157 -15.15 -20.91 -8.38
CA PRO A 157 -15.95 -20.54 -9.57
C PRO A 157 -17.47 -20.50 -9.32
N HIS A 158 -17.93 -20.94 -8.16
CA HIS A 158 -19.33 -20.90 -7.72
C HIS A 158 -19.64 -19.66 -6.85
N LEU A 159 -18.66 -18.79 -6.59
CA LEU A 159 -18.80 -17.59 -5.76
C LEU A 159 -18.45 -16.35 -6.58
N GLU A 160 -19.13 -15.27 -6.30
CA GLU A 160 -18.91 -13.96 -6.90
C GLU A 160 -18.46 -12.97 -5.81
N VAL A 161 -17.36 -12.24 -6.05
CA VAL A 161 -16.89 -11.18 -5.17
C VAL A 161 -17.63 -9.88 -5.49
N LYS A 162 -18.34 -9.34 -4.51
CA LYS A 162 -19.11 -8.10 -4.66
C LYS A 162 -18.30 -6.83 -4.44
N GLY A 163 -17.25 -6.89 -3.63
CA GLY A 163 -16.45 -5.70 -3.34
C GLY A 163 -15.07 -6.03 -2.79
N GLY A 164 -14.18 -5.07 -2.92
CA GLY A 164 -12.89 -5.06 -2.26
C GLY A 164 -12.85 -3.95 -1.23
N VAL A 165 -12.29 -4.21 -0.06
CA VAL A 165 -12.22 -3.26 1.04
C VAL A 165 -10.79 -3.15 1.57
N ILE A 166 -10.35 -1.93 1.81
CA ILE A 166 -9.08 -1.65 2.47
C ILE A 166 -9.38 -1.15 3.88
N PHE A 167 -8.83 -1.84 4.86
CA PHE A 167 -8.81 -1.40 6.25
C PHE A 167 -7.49 -0.65 6.50
N ARG A 168 -7.57 0.66 6.67
CA ARG A 168 -6.42 1.45 7.12
C ARG A 168 -6.46 1.54 8.62
N ILE A 169 -5.48 0.92 9.28
CA ILE A 169 -5.40 0.83 10.73
C ILE A 169 -4.00 1.28 11.14
N ASN A 170 -3.90 2.45 11.77
CA ASN A 170 -2.63 2.98 12.22
C ASN A 170 -2.86 3.95 13.39
N ARG A 171 -2.28 3.66 14.55
CA ARG A 171 -2.30 4.53 15.72
C ARG A 171 -1.00 5.29 15.93
N ARG A 172 -0.03 5.12 15.04
CA ARG A 172 1.23 5.87 15.05
C ARG A 172 1.07 7.20 14.29
N GLY A 173 0.66 8.26 15.01
CA GLY A 173 0.49 9.62 14.48
C GLY A 173 -0.95 9.92 14.06
N ASP A 174 -1.15 11.03 13.32
CA ASP A 174 -2.45 11.60 12.97
C ASP A 174 -3.12 10.88 11.76
N VAL A 175 -3.12 9.56 11.75
CA VAL A 175 -3.79 8.78 10.71
C VAL A 175 -5.19 8.40 11.17
N ILE A 176 -6.17 8.65 10.31
CA ILE A 176 -7.56 8.27 10.56
C ILE A 176 -7.72 6.80 10.22
N ASN A 177 -8.17 5.99 11.19
CA ASN A 177 -8.55 4.62 10.94
C ASN A 177 -9.86 4.60 10.13
N GLU A 178 -9.77 4.07 8.93
CA GLU A 178 -10.87 4.07 7.96
C GLU A 178 -10.98 2.74 7.21
N LEU A 179 -12.18 2.48 6.70
CA LEU A 179 -12.43 1.46 5.70
C LEU A 179 -12.93 2.15 4.44
N TYR A 180 -12.34 1.82 3.29
CA TYR A 180 -12.87 2.25 2.01
C TYR A 180 -12.97 1.10 1.00
N CYS A 181 -13.93 1.21 0.09
CA CYS A 181 -14.09 0.27 -1.01
C CYS A 181 -13.19 0.64 -2.19
N VAL A 182 -12.80 -0.34 -2.98
CA VAL A 182 -12.09 -0.14 -4.24
C VAL A 182 -12.99 -0.50 -5.42
N ASP A 183 -12.87 0.26 -6.50
CA ASP A 183 -13.49 -0.06 -7.79
C ASP A 183 -12.56 -1.03 -8.52
N PHE A 184 -13.01 -2.26 -8.70
CA PHE A 184 -12.21 -3.28 -9.36
C PHE A 184 -11.92 -2.95 -10.82
N LYS A 185 -10.70 -3.26 -11.24
CA LYS A 185 -10.32 -3.31 -12.66
C LYS A 185 -11.00 -4.49 -13.33
N ASP A 186 -11.31 -4.34 -14.60
CA ASP A 186 -11.87 -5.45 -15.37
C ASP A 186 -10.86 -6.59 -15.61
N THR A 187 -11.37 -7.73 -16.05
CA THR A 187 -10.56 -8.94 -16.24
C THR A 187 -9.49 -8.78 -17.31
N GLU A 188 -9.74 -7.98 -18.36
CA GLU A 188 -8.78 -7.74 -19.44
C GLU A 188 -7.62 -6.90 -18.93
N GLU A 189 -7.92 -5.85 -18.15
CA GLU A 189 -6.91 -5.01 -17.54
C GLU A 189 -6.07 -5.80 -16.53
N VAL A 190 -6.68 -6.62 -15.67
CA VAL A 190 -5.98 -7.51 -14.74
C VAL A 190 -5.07 -8.50 -15.48
N SER A 191 -5.56 -9.11 -16.56
CA SER A 191 -4.78 -10.02 -17.40
C SER A 191 -3.61 -9.32 -18.07
N SER A 192 -3.81 -8.11 -18.57
CA SER A 192 -2.74 -7.28 -19.12
C SER A 192 -1.67 -6.99 -18.07
N ILE A 193 -2.06 -6.54 -16.88
CA ILE A 193 -1.13 -6.28 -15.77
C ILE A 193 -0.30 -7.53 -15.45
N LEU A 194 -0.92 -8.70 -15.38
CA LEU A 194 -0.24 -9.92 -14.96
C LEU A 194 0.69 -10.52 -16.03
N TYR A 195 0.28 -10.47 -17.32
CA TYR A 195 0.87 -11.34 -18.33
C TYR A 195 1.49 -10.63 -19.53
N SER A 196 1.12 -9.37 -19.85
CA SER A 196 1.66 -8.67 -21.04
C SER A 196 3.13 -8.26 -20.89
N GLY A 197 3.60 -8.08 -19.64
CA GLY A 197 4.92 -7.49 -19.40
C GLY A 197 4.94 -5.96 -19.48
N ASP A 198 3.81 -5.32 -19.82
CA ASP A 198 3.72 -3.88 -19.95
C ASP A 198 3.91 -3.16 -18.62
N THR A 199 4.38 -1.92 -18.67
CA THR A 199 4.39 -0.99 -17.55
C THR A 199 3.35 0.09 -17.80
N LYS A 200 2.82 0.67 -16.71
CA LYS A 200 1.87 1.79 -16.81
C LYS A 200 2.48 2.97 -17.56
N LYS A 201 3.76 3.26 -17.34
CA LYS A 201 4.49 4.31 -18.02
C LYS A 201 4.61 4.04 -19.53
N GLY A 202 4.99 2.83 -19.92
CA GLY A 202 5.06 2.44 -21.33
C GLY A 202 3.72 2.55 -22.04
N LEU A 203 2.62 2.16 -21.39
CA LEU A 203 1.27 2.33 -21.92
C LEU A 203 0.86 3.82 -22.02
N GLN A 204 1.28 4.65 -21.07
CA GLN A 204 1.04 6.09 -21.12
C GLN A 204 1.87 6.78 -22.21
N GLU A 205 3.14 6.42 -22.37
CA GLU A 205 4.01 6.92 -23.45
C GLU A 205 3.42 6.58 -24.81
N ALA A 206 2.97 5.34 -25.04
CA ALA A 206 2.31 4.93 -26.26
C ALA A 206 1.00 5.71 -26.55
N LYS A 207 0.27 6.13 -25.52
CA LYS A 207 -0.92 7.00 -25.66
C LYS A 207 -0.52 8.45 -25.91
N THR A 208 0.59 8.91 -25.36
CA THR A 208 1.07 10.30 -25.50
C THR A 208 1.47 10.61 -26.92
N ASP A 209 2.04 9.64 -27.66
CA ASP A 209 2.37 9.78 -29.08
C ASP A 209 1.14 10.06 -29.97
N GLN A 210 -0.07 9.81 -29.45
CA GLN A 210 -1.34 10.07 -30.13
C GLN A 210 -2.01 11.38 -29.68
N LEU A 211 -1.42 12.11 -28.71
CA LEU A 211 -1.99 13.34 -28.20
C LEU A 211 -1.75 14.53 -29.14
N PRO A 212 -2.68 15.51 -29.19
CA PRO A 212 -2.45 16.76 -29.92
C PRO A 212 -1.20 17.49 -29.43
N ALA A 213 -0.47 18.11 -30.34
CA ALA A 213 0.80 18.81 -30.04
C ALA A 213 0.71 19.90 -28.95
N ASN A 214 -0.48 20.49 -28.73
CA ASN A 214 -0.71 21.44 -27.65
C ASN A 214 -0.64 20.79 -26.25
N ILE A 215 -1.01 19.51 -26.12
CA ILE A 215 -0.91 18.76 -24.86
C ILE A 215 0.56 18.50 -24.52
N ASP A 216 1.36 18.10 -25.50
CA ASP A 216 2.80 17.92 -25.33
C ASP A 216 3.48 19.23 -24.87
N THR A 217 3.13 20.36 -25.48
CA THR A 217 3.61 21.68 -25.07
C THR A 217 3.23 22.00 -23.60
N LEU A 218 2.00 21.66 -23.17
CA LEU A 218 1.56 21.88 -21.79
C LEU A 218 2.35 20.99 -20.80
N MET A 219 2.62 19.74 -21.18
CA MET A 219 3.43 18.82 -20.37
C MET A 219 4.86 19.32 -20.21
N CYS A 220 5.49 19.80 -21.30
CA CYS A 220 6.82 20.40 -21.26
C CYS A 220 6.86 21.66 -20.37
N ASN A 221 5.85 22.51 -20.45
CA ASN A 221 5.73 23.69 -19.59
C ASN A 221 5.58 23.32 -18.11
N LEU A 222 4.76 22.32 -17.80
CA LEU A 222 4.60 21.83 -16.44
C LEU A 222 5.90 21.26 -15.88
N ALA A 223 6.63 20.47 -16.68
CA ALA A 223 7.93 19.92 -16.29
C ALA A 223 8.94 21.04 -15.99
N SER A 224 8.94 22.11 -16.80
CA SER A 224 9.80 23.28 -16.58
C SER A 224 9.47 24.01 -15.28
N VAL A 225 8.17 24.19 -14.98
CA VAL A 225 7.72 24.80 -13.74
C VAL A 225 8.12 23.93 -12.55
N GLN A 226 7.93 22.63 -12.63
CA GLN A 226 8.29 21.69 -11.57
C GLN A 226 9.81 21.70 -11.28
N SER A 227 10.62 21.78 -12.33
CA SER A 227 12.09 21.92 -12.20
C SER A 227 12.47 23.20 -11.44
N LYS A 228 11.80 24.33 -11.76
CA LYS A 228 12.02 25.61 -11.02
C LYS A 228 11.61 25.49 -9.55
N ILE A 229 10.46 24.86 -9.26
CA ILE A 229 10.00 24.63 -7.89
C ILE A 229 11.02 23.81 -7.10
N ASN A 230 11.55 22.75 -7.68
CA ASN A 230 12.56 21.92 -7.02
C ASN A 230 13.84 22.72 -6.72
N LYS A 231 14.31 23.52 -7.71
CA LYS A 231 15.45 24.43 -7.50
C LYS A 231 15.23 25.42 -6.36
N TYR A 232 14.02 26.00 -6.26
CA TYR A 232 13.70 26.93 -5.16
C TYR A 232 13.62 26.22 -3.81
N LYS A 233 13.13 24.98 -3.76
CA LYS A 233 13.15 24.17 -2.53
C LYS A 233 14.58 23.87 -2.06
N ASP A 234 15.51 23.60 -2.97
CA ASP A 234 16.91 23.38 -2.62
C ASP A 234 17.54 24.66 -2.05
N ILE A 235 17.26 25.83 -2.67
CA ILE A 235 17.71 27.12 -2.18
C ILE A 235 17.08 27.43 -0.79
N GLU A 236 15.78 27.18 -0.61
CA GLU A 236 15.12 27.31 0.68
C GLU A 236 15.81 26.47 1.76
N LYS A 237 16.11 25.21 1.44
CA LYS A 237 16.82 24.30 2.35
C LYS A 237 18.19 24.83 2.75
N GLU A 238 18.95 25.37 1.78
CA GLU A 238 20.25 25.99 2.06
C GLU A 238 20.12 27.20 2.98
N PHE A 239 19.14 28.07 2.76
CA PHE A 239 18.91 29.23 3.63
C PHE A 239 18.47 28.82 5.03
N ARG A 240 17.61 27.81 5.16
CA ARG A 240 17.21 27.26 6.47
C ARG A 240 18.40 26.74 7.25
N ALA A 241 19.29 25.98 6.61
CA ALA A 241 20.50 25.48 7.27
C ALA A 241 21.43 26.63 7.74
N LYS A 242 21.55 27.72 6.95
CA LYS A 242 22.32 28.90 7.35
C LYS A 242 21.67 29.63 8.55
N LEU A 243 20.33 29.69 8.60
CA LEU A 243 19.59 30.30 9.71
C LEU A 243 19.69 29.44 10.98
N GLU A 244 19.59 28.12 10.86
CA GLU A 244 19.81 27.19 11.98
C GLU A 244 21.19 27.39 12.60
N LYS A 245 22.23 27.50 11.77
CA LYS A 245 23.58 27.81 12.25
C LYS A 245 23.63 29.18 12.92
N ALA A 246 22.95 30.18 12.42
CA ALA A 246 22.90 31.49 13.06
C ALA A 246 22.22 31.45 14.44
N PHE A 247 21.14 30.63 14.61
CA PHE A 247 20.55 30.41 15.93
C PHE A 247 21.56 29.85 16.93
N GLU A 248 22.41 28.91 16.48
CA GLU A 248 23.45 28.30 17.32
C GLU A 248 24.58 29.31 17.64
N ASP A 249 25.10 29.98 16.60
CA ASP A 249 26.26 30.88 16.74
C ASP A 249 25.96 32.11 17.60
N TYR A 250 24.71 32.62 17.54
CA TYR A 250 24.30 33.83 18.28
C TYR A 250 23.46 33.56 19.53
N GLY A 251 23.09 32.28 19.79
CA GLY A 251 22.31 31.89 20.97
C GLY A 251 20.94 32.51 21.04
N VAL A 252 20.29 32.78 19.88
CA VAL A 252 18.96 33.38 19.78
C VAL A 252 17.91 32.34 19.41
N GLU A 253 16.68 32.52 19.91
CA GLU A 253 15.58 31.60 19.65
C GLU A 253 14.62 32.13 18.57
N LYS A 254 14.72 33.41 18.21
CA LYS A 254 13.87 34.06 17.23
C LYS A 254 14.66 35.04 16.39
N LEU A 255 14.44 35.03 15.10
CA LEU A 255 14.91 36.01 14.13
C LEU A 255 13.70 36.62 13.43
N GLU A 256 13.68 37.94 13.30
CA GLU A 256 12.55 38.70 12.71
C GLU A 256 13.05 39.86 11.88
N ASN A 257 12.41 40.05 10.71
CA ASN A 257 12.56 41.26 9.91
C ASN A 257 11.18 41.65 9.33
N ASP A 258 11.13 42.68 8.48
CA ASP A 258 9.87 43.20 7.92
C ASP A 258 9.07 42.19 7.06
N TYR A 259 9.66 41.07 6.69
CA TYR A 259 9.06 40.09 5.75
C TYR A 259 8.78 38.73 6.37
N ILE A 260 9.57 38.31 7.35
CA ILE A 260 9.48 36.94 7.90
C ILE A 260 9.96 36.91 9.36
N THR A 261 9.26 36.09 10.13
CA THR A 261 9.68 35.68 11.47
C THR A 261 9.99 34.20 11.48
N ILE A 262 11.16 33.82 11.98
CA ILE A 262 11.59 32.43 12.12
C ILE A 262 11.95 32.18 13.59
N SER A 263 11.39 31.14 14.19
CA SER A 263 11.70 30.70 15.55
C SER A 263 12.21 29.26 15.55
N LYS A 264 13.13 28.98 16.47
CA LYS A 264 13.54 27.61 16.77
C LYS A 264 12.34 26.87 17.34
N ARG A 265 11.99 25.74 16.78
CA ARG A 265 11.00 24.83 17.40
C ARG A 265 11.78 23.87 18.30
N ASP A 266 11.36 23.78 19.55
CA ASP A 266 11.78 22.69 20.42
C ASP A 266 11.27 21.38 19.78
N GLY A 267 12.18 20.42 19.58
CA GLY A 267 11.92 19.12 18.96
C GLY A 267 11.19 18.18 19.90
#